data_a833a3434cc8272e12ea9f2d32add017
#
_entry.id   a833a3434cc8272e12ea9f2d32add017
#
_cell.length_a   1.000
_cell.length_b   1.000
_cell.length_c   1.000
_cell.angle_alpha   90.00
_cell.angle_beta   90.00
_cell.angle_gamma   90.00
#
_symmetry.space_group_name_H-M   'P 1'
#
loop_
_entity.id
_entity.type
_entity.pdbx_description
1 polymer ?
#
loop_
_entity_poly.entity_id
_entity_poly.type
_entity_poly.pdbx_seq_one_letter_code
_entity_poly.pdbx_strand_id
1 'polypeptide(L)'
;MTAQDVVYSFERIIDPATASSGAWIFNERVRKEKPFEAVDDSTFRLHLAAPFPPILGIMSMQYCSIVPHEAVKYYGNNFRAHPVGTGPFRFVALEEGQSLILRKNEEYFERDSTGVRLPYLEGVKVSFYDSKATEFLLFRQGKLHFINDIDPSFKDEVLSKKGVLRKEWEGKIVLSKHSYLNTEYL
;
A
#
# COMPACT_ATOMS: atom_id res chain seq x y z
N MET A 1 3.64 16.23 -9.71
CA MET A 1 2.61 15.27 -10.19
C MET A 1 1.45 16.06 -10.76
N THR A 2 1.05 15.78 -11.98
CA THR A 2 -0.03 16.42 -12.71
C THR A 2 -1.06 15.37 -13.16
N ALA A 3 -2.18 15.82 -13.76
CA ALA A 3 -3.17 14.91 -14.34
C ALA A 3 -2.58 14.05 -15.48
N GLN A 4 -1.52 14.52 -16.13
CA GLN A 4 -0.83 13.76 -17.16
C GLN A 4 -0.10 12.54 -16.60
N ASP A 5 0.45 12.62 -15.36
CA ASP A 5 1.05 11.46 -14.68
C ASP A 5 0.01 10.40 -14.37
N VAL A 6 -1.24 10.82 -14.06
CA VAL A 6 -2.36 9.90 -13.83
C VAL A 6 -2.73 9.17 -15.12
N VAL A 7 -2.87 9.92 -16.24
CA VAL A 7 -3.13 9.34 -17.57
C VAL A 7 -2.05 8.33 -17.92
N TYR A 8 -0.78 8.72 -17.84
CA TYR A 8 0.34 7.84 -18.13
C TYR A 8 0.31 6.56 -17.29
N SER A 9 0.07 6.68 -15.98
CA SER A 9 0.06 5.54 -15.07
C SER A 9 -1.07 4.55 -15.41
N PHE A 10 -2.26 5.06 -15.75
CA PHE A 10 -3.40 4.21 -16.05
C PHE A 10 -3.32 3.61 -17.47
N GLU A 11 -2.81 4.34 -18.44
CA GLU A 11 -2.49 3.79 -19.77
C GLU A 11 -1.47 2.65 -19.64
N ARG A 12 -0.45 2.82 -18.81
CA ARG A 12 0.54 1.79 -18.53
C ARG A 12 -0.06 0.53 -17.89
N ILE A 13 -1.09 0.66 -17.04
CA ILE A 13 -1.77 -0.50 -16.43
C ILE A 13 -2.49 -1.35 -17.50
N ILE A 14 -3.12 -0.72 -18.48
CA ILE A 14 -3.86 -1.42 -19.53
C ILE A 14 -3.00 -1.78 -20.76
N ASP A 15 -1.76 -1.30 -20.82
CA ASP A 15 -0.84 -1.62 -21.89
C ASP A 15 -0.43 -3.10 -21.83
N PRO A 16 -0.72 -3.90 -22.86
CA PRO A 16 -0.32 -5.31 -22.91
C PRO A 16 1.19 -5.52 -22.75
N ALA A 17 2.02 -4.57 -23.19
CA ALA A 17 3.48 -4.66 -23.04
C ALA A 17 3.93 -4.58 -21.59
N THR A 18 3.16 -3.92 -20.72
CA THR A 18 3.42 -3.86 -19.28
C THR A 18 3.02 -5.16 -18.57
N ALA A 19 2.08 -5.92 -19.14
CA ALA A 19 1.53 -7.15 -18.56
C ALA A 19 1.11 -6.99 -17.08
N SER A 20 0.49 -5.85 -16.74
CA SER A 20 0.10 -5.51 -15.39
C SER A 20 -0.97 -6.47 -14.86
N SER A 21 -0.74 -7.04 -13.67
CA SER A 21 -1.77 -7.80 -12.96
C SER A 21 -2.97 -6.95 -12.52
N GLY A 22 -2.85 -5.62 -12.57
CA GLY A 22 -3.93 -4.65 -12.29
C GLY A 22 -4.81 -4.29 -13.49
N ALA A 23 -4.50 -4.78 -14.70
CA ALA A 23 -5.25 -4.42 -15.92
C ALA A 23 -6.75 -4.72 -15.83
N TRP A 24 -7.14 -5.76 -15.09
CA TRP A 24 -8.55 -6.12 -14.85
C TRP A 24 -9.41 -4.99 -14.28
N ILE A 25 -8.79 -4.02 -13.60
CA ILE A 25 -9.48 -2.86 -12.99
C ILE A 25 -10.22 -2.05 -14.06
N PHE A 26 -9.57 -1.86 -15.21
CA PHE A 26 -10.10 -1.03 -16.29
C PHE A 26 -10.69 -1.85 -17.45
N ASN A 27 -10.34 -3.15 -17.56
CA ASN A 27 -10.84 -3.99 -18.63
C ASN A 27 -12.37 -4.00 -18.66
N GLU A 28 -12.95 -3.74 -19.84
CA GLU A 28 -14.39 -3.69 -20.11
C GLU A 28 -15.17 -2.61 -19.32
N ARG A 29 -14.51 -1.88 -18.41
CA ARG A 29 -15.14 -0.83 -17.58
C ARG A 29 -14.94 0.57 -18.14
N VAL A 30 -13.88 0.77 -18.88
CA VAL A 30 -13.57 2.07 -19.50
C VAL A 30 -13.84 2.04 -21.01
N ARG A 31 -14.01 3.21 -21.60
CA ARG A 31 -14.14 3.34 -23.05
C ARG A 31 -12.89 2.83 -23.75
N LYS A 32 -13.05 2.26 -24.94
CA LYS A 32 -11.91 1.76 -25.75
C LYS A 32 -11.06 2.90 -26.30
N GLU A 33 -11.70 4.00 -26.64
CA GLU A 33 -11.03 5.19 -27.15
C GLU A 33 -10.95 6.25 -26.05
N LYS A 34 -9.74 6.76 -25.81
CA LYS A 34 -9.43 7.81 -24.82
C LYS A 34 -10.07 7.54 -23.45
N PRO A 35 -9.79 6.40 -22.81
CA PRO A 35 -10.36 6.08 -21.50
C PRO A 35 -9.94 7.07 -20.41
N PHE A 36 -8.77 7.65 -20.56
CA PHE A 36 -8.13 8.56 -19.62
C PHE A 36 -7.80 9.88 -20.29
N GLU A 37 -8.10 10.99 -19.65
CA GLU A 37 -7.90 12.32 -20.21
C GLU A 37 -7.39 13.28 -19.13
N ALA A 38 -6.28 13.96 -19.40
CA ALA A 38 -5.88 15.15 -18.65
C ALA A 38 -6.54 16.36 -19.32
N VAL A 39 -7.53 16.95 -18.66
CA VAL A 39 -8.23 18.14 -19.17
C VAL A 39 -7.33 19.38 -19.00
N ASP A 40 -6.63 19.44 -17.88
CA ASP A 40 -5.60 20.40 -17.53
C ASP A 40 -4.64 19.76 -16.52
N ASP A 41 -3.67 20.49 -16.00
CA ASP A 41 -2.65 19.96 -15.08
C ASP A 41 -3.20 19.38 -13.77
N SER A 42 -4.40 19.79 -13.37
CA SER A 42 -5.03 19.41 -12.10
C SER A 42 -6.29 18.55 -12.26
N THR A 43 -6.83 18.47 -13.48
CA THR A 43 -8.12 17.82 -13.76
C THR A 43 -7.90 16.57 -14.62
N PHE A 44 -8.10 15.43 -13.98
CA PHE A 44 -8.16 14.12 -14.65
C PHE A 44 -9.60 13.70 -14.88
N ARG A 45 -9.87 13.11 -16.04
CA ARG A 45 -11.19 12.56 -16.41
C ARG A 45 -11.06 11.11 -16.80
N LEU A 46 -11.89 10.27 -16.17
CA LEU A 46 -12.04 8.85 -16.47
C LEU A 46 -13.34 8.64 -17.27
N HIS A 47 -13.24 8.05 -18.44
CA HIS A 47 -14.38 7.74 -19.29
C HIS A 47 -14.80 6.28 -19.12
N LEU A 48 -15.87 6.07 -18.33
CA LEU A 48 -16.45 4.74 -18.13
C LEU A 48 -17.26 4.30 -19.37
N ALA A 49 -17.25 3.01 -19.66
CA ALA A 49 -18.09 2.41 -20.71
C ALA A 49 -19.57 2.37 -20.29
N ALA A 50 -19.85 2.18 -19.01
CA ALA A 50 -21.16 2.21 -18.37
C ALA A 50 -21.04 2.71 -16.91
N PRO A 51 -22.11 3.19 -16.29
CA PRO A 51 -22.08 3.56 -14.88
C PRO A 51 -21.58 2.40 -14.00
N PHE A 52 -20.55 2.68 -13.18
CA PHE A 52 -19.95 1.69 -12.30
C PHE A 52 -19.61 2.30 -10.94
N PRO A 53 -20.57 2.30 -9.98
CA PRO A 53 -20.41 2.96 -8.68
C PRO A 53 -19.16 2.54 -7.88
N PRO A 54 -18.67 1.27 -7.92
CA PRO A 54 -17.50 0.87 -7.14
C PRO A 54 -16.16 1.45 -7.62
N ILE A 55 -16.12 2.17 -8.74
CA ILE A 55 -14.87 2.58 -9.39
C ILE A 55 -13.92 3.33 -8.46
N LEU A 56 -14.42 4.24 -7.63
CA LEU A 56 -13.56 5.02 -6.72
C LEU A 56 -12.89 4.14 -5.68
N GLY A 57 -13.61 3.15 -5.12
CA GLY A 57 -13.05 2.18 -4.19
C GLY A 57 -11.98 1.30 -4.85
N ILE A 58 -12.21 0.90 -6.10
CA ILE A 58 -11.23 0.10 -6.86
C ILE A 58 -10.00 0.94 -7.20
N MET A 59 -10.18 2.20 -7.58
CA MET A 59 -9.05 3.11 -7.85
C MET A 59 -8.20 3.43 -6.61
N SER A 60 -8.69 3.18 -5.41
CA SER A 60 -7.89 3.29 -4.18
C SER A 60 -6.95 2.10 -3.95
N MET A 61 -7.03 1.06 -4.78
CA MET A 61 -6.14 -0.10 -4.68
C MET A 61 -4.72 0.25 -5.15
N GLN A 62 -3.75 -0.47 -4.61
CA GLN A 62 -2.31 -0.29 -4.91
C GLN A 62 -1.96 -0.33 -6.41
N TYR A 63 -2.74 -1.03 -7.23
CA TYR A 63 -2.54 -1.10 -8.68
C TYR A 63 -2.69 0.26 -9.37
N CYS A 64 -3.49 1.15 -8.80
CA CYS A 64 -3.74 2.49 -9.32
C CYS A 64 -2.75 3.54 -8.77
N SER A 65 -1.62 3.11 -8.20
CA SER A 65 -0.57 4.02 -7.77
C SER A 65 -0.02 4.81 -8.95
N ILE A 66 0.11 6.12 -8.77
CA ILE A 66 0.62 7.01 -9.81
C ILE A 66 2.15 6.96 -9.79
N VAL A 67 2.73 6.78 -10.97
CA VAL A 67 4.17 6.68 -11.16
C VAL A 67 4.67 7.76 -12.13
N PRO A 68 5.82 8.40 -11.88
CA PRO A 68 6.38 9.41 -12.77
C PRO A 68 6.97 8.74 -14.03
N HIS A 69 6.54 9.20 -15.21
CA HIS A 69 6.97 8.62 -16.47
C HIS A 69 8.49 8.74 -16.68
N GLU A 70 9.10 9.79 -16.16
CA GLU A 70 10.55 10.03 -16.24
C GLU A 70 11.32 8.93 -15.50
N ALA A 71 10.87 8.54 -14.31
CA ALA A 71 11.52 7.48 -13.54
C ALA A 71 11.33 6.12 -14.22
N VAL A 72 10.13 5.84 -14.73
CA VAL A 72 9.87 4.60 -15.48
C VAL A 72 10.74 4.53 -16.72
N LYS A 73 10.87 5.62 -17.48
CA LYS A 73 11.72 5.70 -18.66
C LYS A 73 13.21 5.55 -18.32
N TYR A 74 13.66 6.17 -17.24
CA TYR A 74 15.06 6.13 -16.82
C TYR A 74 15.48 4.75 -16.34
N TYR A 75 14.69 4.11 -15.46
CA TYR A 75 15.02 2.83 -14.86
C TYR A 75 14.58 1.62 -15.68
N GLY A 76 13.65 1.78 -16.62
CA GLY A 76 13.12 0.69 -17.45
C GLY A 76 12.65 -0.50 -16.62
N ASN A 77 13.14 -1.70 -16.95
CA ASN A 77 12.81 -2.94 -16.24
C ASN A 77 13.24 -2.96 -14.75
N ASN A 78 14.16 -2.06 -14.36
CA ASN A 78 14.62 -1.96 -12.98
C ASN A 78 13.81 -0.95 -12.15
N PHE A 79 12.77 -0.35 -12.70
CA PHE A 79 11.93 0.63 -12.01
C PHE A 79 11.35 0.08 -10.69
N ARG A 80 11.05 -1.22 -10.61
CA ARG A 80 10.56 -1.85 -9.38
C ARG A 80 11.48 -1.69 -8.16
N ALA A 81 12.79 -1.55 -8.40
CA ALA A 81 13.80 -1.34 -7.37
C ALA A 81 14.02 0.15 -7.03
N HIS A 82 13.34 1.06 -7.75
CA HIS A 82 13.49 2.50 -7.61
C HIS A 82 12.11 3.19 -7.55
N PRO A 83 11.22 2.81 -6.61
CA PRO A 83 9.90 3.40 -6.53
C PRO A 83 10.00 4.89 -6.13
N VAL A 84 9.27 5.72 -6.85
CA VAL A 84 9.14 7.16 -6.60
C VAL A 84 7.66 7.48 -6.45
N GLY A 85 7.31 8.20 -5.41
CA GLY A 85 5.93 8.58 -5.12
C GLY A 85 5.84 9.85 -4.27
N THR A 86 4.62 10.31 -4.04
CA THR A 86 4.30 11.51 -3.25
C THR A 86 3.87 11.18 -1.81
N GLY A 87 4.04 9.93 -1.38
CA GLY A 87 3.63 9.45 -0.08
C GLY A 87 4.46 9.98 1.10
N PRO A 88 4.06 9.63 2.33
CA PRO A 88 4.70 10.12 3.55
C PRO A 88 6.13 9.58 3.75
N PHE A 89 6.49 8.50 3.08
CA PHE A 89 7.82 7.91 3.18
C PHE A 89 8.46 7.75 1.79
N ARG A 90 9.77 7.92 1.73
CA ARG A 90 10.61 7.67 0.56
C ARG A 90 11.32 6.34 0.71
N PHE A 91 11.43 5.62 -0.39
CA PHE A 91 12.23 4.39 -0.48
C PHE A 91 13.72 4.69 -0.25
N VAL A 92 14.38 3.84 0.53
CA VAL A 92 15.81 3.89 0.78
C VAL A 92 16.51 2.66 0.24
N ALA A 93 16.06 1.48 0.68
CA ALA A 93 16.67 0.21 0.29
C ALA A 93 15.68 -0.95 0.41
N LEU A 94 15.88 -1.95 -0.44
CA LEU A 94 15.23 -3.24 -0.36
C LEU A 94 16.32 -4.34 -0.44
N GLU A 95 16.41 -5.12 0.62
CA GLU A 95 17.12 -6.41 0.62
C GLU A 95 16.06 -7.50 0.46
N GLU A 96 16.01 -8.10 -0.72
CA GLU A 96 14.99 -9.10 -1.05
C GLU A 96 14.96 -10.24 -0.02
N GLY A 97 13.79 -10.56 0.52
CA GLY A 97 13.61 -11.57 1.56
C GLY A 97 14.08 -11.17 2.97
N GLN A 98 14.69 -10.01 3.14
CA GLN A 98 15.22 -9.59 4.44
C GLN A 98 14.54 -8.32 4.98
N SER A 99 14.67 -7.19 4.27
CA SER A 99 14.10 -5.94 4.78
C SER A 99 13.83 -4.88 3.71
N LEU A 100 12.81 -4.06 3.97
CA LEU A 100 12.52 -2.82 3.26
C LEU A 100 12.73 -1.65 4.22
N ILE A 101 13.49 -0.64 3.77
CA ILE A 101 13.80 0.56 4.55
C ILE A 101 13.19 1.76 3.86
N LEU A 102 12.37 2.49 4.59
CA LEU A 102 11.73 3.72 4.19
C LEU A 102 12.15 4.86 5.12
N ARG A 103 12.31 6.06 4.59
CA ARG A 103 12.61 7.27 5.34
C ARG A 103 11.51 8.30 5.15
N LYS A 104 11.30 9.13 6.13
CA LYS A 104 10.37 10.26 6.09
C LYS A 104 10.55 11.08 4.82
N ASN A 105 9.44 11.47 4.22
CA ASN A 105 9.39 12.45 3.14
C ASN A 105 9.15 13.84 3.73
N GLU A 106 10.21 14.64 3.81
CA GLU A 106 10.14 16.00 4.36
C GLU A 106 9.24 16.94 3.55
N GLU A 107 8.93 16.58 2.30
CA GLU A 107 8.06 17.35 1.41
C GLU A 107 6.63 16.82 1.37
N TYR A 108 6.29 15.86 2.24
CA TYR A 108 4.93 15.33 2.29
C TYR A 108 3.93 16.45 2.61
N PHE A 109 2.84 16.49 1.86
CA PHE A 109 1.93 17.64 1.85
C PHE A 109 0.95 17.67 3.03
N GLU A 110 0.65 16.54 3.64
CA GLU A 110 -0.33 16.48 4.73
C GLU A 110 0.24 17.01 6.05
N ARG A 111 -0.67 17.62 6.81
CA ARG A 111 -0.45 18.10 8.17
C ARG A 111 -1.56 17.59 9.07
N ASP A 112 -1.25 17.46 10.36
CA ASP A 112 -2.27 17.15 11.35
C ASP A 112 -3.15 18.37 11.67
N SER A 113 -4.13 18.19 12.57
CA SER A 113 -5.06 19.26 12.99
C SER A 113 -4.38 20.42 13.70
N THR A 114 -3.14 20.26 14.14
CA THR A 114 -2.33 21.32 14.80
C THR A 114 -1.36 22.00 13.83
N GLY A 115 -1.32 21.58 12.57
CA GLY A 115 -0.45 22.10 11.53
C GLY A 115 0.93 21.45 11.48
N VAL A 116 1.20 20.43 12.29
CA VAL A 116 2.46 19.68 12.25
C VAL A 116 2.48 18.80 11.00
N ARG A 117 3.61 18.83 10.28
CA ARG A 117 3.79 18.03 9.07
C ARG A 117 3.92 16.55 9.39
N LEU A 118 3.15 15.73 8.66
CA LEU A 118 3.24 14.28 8.71
C LEU A 118 4.37 13.76 7.80
N PRO A 119 4.86 12.53 8.02
CA PRO A 119 4.59 11.66 9.16
C PRO A 119 5.39 12.05 10.40
N TYR A 120 4.97 11.58 11.58
CA TYR A 120 5.73 11.78 12.82
C TYR A 120 6.97 10.90 12.90
N LEU A 121 6.93 9.71 12.27
CA LEU A 121 8.04 8.77 12.26
C LEU A 121 9.14 9.22 11.29
N GLU A 122 10.39 9.14 11.71
CA GLU A 122 11.55 9.45 10.86
C GLU A 122 11.80 8.36 9.79
N GLY A 123 11.35 7.14 10.04
CA GLY A 123 11.47 6.05 9.09
C GLY A 123 10.71 4.80 9.51
N VAL A 124 10.60 3.87 8.59
CA VAL A 124 9.97 2.56 8.79
C VAL A 124 10.92 1.50 8.25
N LYS A 125 11.21 0.50 9.06
CA LYS A 125 11.87 -0.73 8.61
C LYS A 125 10.86 -1.87 8.65
N VAL A 126 10.57 -2.45 7.51
CA VAL A 126 9.82 -3.70 7.40
C VAL A 126 10.81 -4.84 7.32
N SER A 127 10.72 -5.80 8.22
CA SER A 127 11.56 -7.01 8.21
C SER A 127 10.72 -8.20 7.80
N PHE A 128 11.26 -9.04 6.94
CA PHE A 128 10.58 -10.24 6.46
C PHE A 128 11.07 -11.45 7.25
N TYR A 129 10.14 -12.26 7.73
CA TYR A 129 10.43 -13.48 8.48
C TYR A 129 9.63 -14.64 7.88
N ASP A 130 10.26 -15.77 7.72
CA ASP A 130 9.61 -16.98 7.19
C ASP A 130 8.65 -17.60 8.23
N SER A 131 8.87 -17.32 9.51
CA SER A 131 8.10 -17.89 10.62
C SER A 131 7.34 -16.80 11.39
N LYS A 132 6.03 -16.88 11.41
CA LYS A 132 5.16 -16.04 12.24
C LYS A 132 5.45 -16.20 13.74
N ALA A 133 5.87 -17.39 14.16
CA ALA A 133 6.27 -17.63 15.53
C ALA A 133 7.53 -16.81 15.90
N THR A 134 8.52 -16.78 15.01
CA THR A 134 9.73 -15.95 15.21
C THR A 134 9.38 -14.48 15.25
N GLU A 135 8.51 -14.01 14.36
CA GLU A 135 8.02 -12.63 14.34
C GLU A 135 7.38 -12.25 15.67
N PHE A 136 6.48 -13.09 16.18
CA PHE A 136 5.82 -12.87 17.47
C PHE A 136 6.80 -12.82 18.65
N LEU A 137 7.78 -13.72 18.67
CA LEU A 137 8.81 -13.74 19.74
C LEU A 137 9.67 -12.49 19.73
N LEU A 138 10.02 -11.97 18.55
CA LEU A 138 10.76 -10.71 18.42
C LEU A 138 9.91 -9.50 18.84
N PHE A 139 8.62 -9.51 18.56
CA PHE A 139 7.68 -8.51 19.03
C PHE A 139 7.60 -8.51 20.56
N ARG A 140 7.48 -9.67 21.20
CA ARG A 140 7.51 -9.81 22.67
C ARG A 140 8.78 -9.26 23.30
N GLN A 141 9.90 -9.37 22.60
CA GLN A 141 11.20 -8.85 23.04
C GLN A 141 11.34 -7.33 22.82
N GLY A 142 10.32 -6.66 22.26
CA GLY A 142 10.38 -5.24 21.92
C GLY A 142 11.27 -4.91 20.72
N LYS A 143 11.68 -5.91 19.94
CA LYS A 143 12.49 -5.71 18.73
C LYS A 143 11.66 -5.31 17.52
N LEU A 144 10.35 -5.57 17.55
CA LEU A 144 9.36 -5.14 16.57
C LEU A 144 8.29 -4.30 17.27
N HIS A 145 7.88 -3.21 16.64
CA HIS A 145 6.84 -2.32 17.14
C HIS A 145 5.45 -2.70 16.67
N PHE A 146 5.37 -3.44 15.58
CA PHE A 146 4.14 -3.87 14.94
C PHE A 146 4.34 -5.23 14.30
N ILE A 147 3.32 -6.08 14.38
CA ILE A 147 3.20 -7.33 13.62
C ILE A 147 1.80 -7.40 13.03
N ASN A 148 1.70 -7.99 11.85
CA ASN A 148 0.43 -8.28 11.21
C ASN A 148 0.13 -9.77 11.42
N ASP A 149 -0.92 -10.07 12.14
CA ASP A 149 -1.32 -11.40 12.59
C ASP A 149 -0.49 -11.98 13.77
N ILE A 150 -1.15 -12.83 14.49
CA ILE A 150 -0.56 -13.64 15.56
C ILE A 150 -0.57 -15.09 15.08
N ASP A 151 0.58 -15.74 15.16
CA ASP A 151 0.65 -17.18 14.89
C ASP A 151 -0.39 -17.93 15.73
N PRO A 152 -1.19 -18.83 15.14
CA PRO A 152 -2.24 -19.57 15.85
C PRO A 152 -1.75 -20.30 17.11
N SER A 153 -0.49 -20.74 17.16
CA SER A 153 0.09 -21.40 18.34
C SER A 153 0.19 -20.49 19.57
N PHE A 154 0.25 -19.16 19.38
CA PHE A 154 0.28 -18.17 20.46
C PHE A 154 -1.07 -17.51 20.73
N LYS A 155 -2.10 -17.87 19.98
CA LYS A 155 -3.42 -17.25 20.11
C LYS A 155 -3.94 -17.31 21.55
N ASP A 156 -3.87 -18.48 22.17
CA ASP A 156 -4.40 -18.70 23.53
C ASP A 156 -3.53 -18.06 24.62
N GLU A 157 -2.29 -17.72 24.33
CA GLU A 157 -1.43 -16.94 25.21
C GLU A 157 -1.83 -15.46 25.21
N VAL A 158 -2.20 -14.92 24.06
CA VAL A 158 -2.49 -13.48 23.88
C VAL A 158 -3.97 -13.17 24.05
N LEU A 159 -4.84 -14.04 23.56
CA LEU A 159 -6.28 -13.82 23.49
C LEU A 159 -7.05 -14.79 24.39
N SER A 160 -8.11 -14.29 24.99
CA SER A 160 -9.12 -15.12 25.66
C SER A 160 -9.98 -15.87 24.62
N LYS A 161 -10.78 -16.85 25.06
CA LYS A 161 -11.77 -17.54 24.20
C LYS A 161 -12.76 -16.60 23.50
N LYS A 162 -12.98 -15.40 24.04
CA LYS A 162 -13.81 -14.34 23.45
C LYS A 162 -13.03 -13.48 22.43
N GLY A 163 -11.77 -13.80 22.18
CA GLY A 163 -10.91 -13.04 21.28
C GLY A 163 -10.54 -11.65 21.82
N VAL A 164 -10.59 -11.43 23.12
CA VAL A 164 -10.18 -10.20 23.77
C VAL A 164 -8.77 -10.38 24.34
N LEU A 165 -7.98 -9.31 24.37
CA LEU A 165 -6.65 -9.32 24.93
C LEU A 165 -6.68 -9.82 26.40
N ARG A 166 -5.74 -10.69 26.76
CA ARG A 166 -5.60 -11.15 28.13
C ARG A 166 -4.99 -10.06 29.03
N LYS A 167 -5.31 -10.09 30.31
CA LYS A 167 -4.88 -9.08 31.29
C LYS A 167 -3.36 -8.89 31.36
N GLU A 168 -2.60 -9.96 31.13
CA GLU A 168 -1.13 -9.91 31.17
C GLU A 168 -0.54 -9.00 30.08
N TRP A 169 -1.33 -8.73 29.04
CA TRP A 169 -0.94 -7.91 27.89
C TRP A 169 -1.55 -6.51 27.92
N GLU A 170 -2.49 -6.26 28.80
CA GLU A 170 -3.09 -4.92 28.96
C GLU A 170 -2.03 -3.88 29.29
N GLY A 171 -2.04 -2.76 28.59
CA GLY A 171 -1.06 -1.69 28.73
C GLY A 171 0.32 -1.97 28.12
N LYS A 172 0.58 -3.20 27.64
CA LYS A 172 1.85 -3.56 26.99
C LYS A 172 1.73 -3.56 25.47
N ILE A 173 0.58 -3.98 24.94
CA ILE A 173 0.31 -4.01 23.51
C ILE A 173 -1.08 -3.46 23.19
N VAL A 174 -1.27 -3.02 21.98
CA VAL A 174 -2.57 -2.63 21.43
C VAL A 174 -2.99 -3.67 20.41
N LEU A 175 -4.19 -4.22 20.59
CA LEU A 175 -4.80 -5.16 19.65
C LEU A 175 -5.78 -4.42 18.77
N SER A 176 -5.53 -4.40 17.47
CA SER A 176 -6.46 -3.93 16.44
C SER A 176 -7.11 -5.12 15.75
N LYS A 177 -8.43 -5.08 15.58
CA LYS A 177 -9.19 -6.12 14.87
C LYS A 177 -10.01 -5.48 13.78
N HIS A 178 -9.96 -6.06 12.62
CA HIS A 178 -10.73 -5.62 11.47
C HIS A 178 -11.52 -6.79 10.90
N SER A 179 -12.72 -6.50 10.41
CA SER A 179 -13.49 -7.49 9.66
C SER A 179 -12.77 -7.81 8.37
N TYR A 180 -12.63 -9.10 8.08
CA TYR A 180 -12.04 -9.57 6.84
C TYR A 180 -13.16 -10.10 5.93
N LEU A 181 -13.42 -9.39 4.84
CA LEU A 181 -14.43 -9.76 3.84
C LEU A 181 -13.85 -10.80 2.89
N ASN A 182 -13.78 -12.02 3.36
CA ASN A 182 -13.36 -13.17 2.58
C ASN A 182 -14.25 -14.37 2.86
N THR A 183 -14.47 -15.21 1.86
CA THR A 183 -15.16 -16.50 2.00
C THR A 183 -14.22 -17.58 1.50
N GLU A 184 -13.86 -18.51 2.37
CA GLU A 184 -13.08 -19.69 2.03
C GLU A 184 -14.02 -20.88 1.88
N TYR A 185 -13.83 -21.67 0.83
CA TYR A 185 -14.57 -22.89 0.55
C TYR A 185 -13.67 -24.09 0.81
N LEU A 186 -14.22 -25.12 1.45
CA LEU A 186 -13.56 -26.41 1.66
C LEU A 186 -13.98 -27.39 0.58
#